data_275cce6770f70efd0cfa11ed8817f05e
#
_entry.id   275cce6770f70efd0cfa11ed8817f05e
#
_cell.length_a   1.000
_cell.length_b   1.000
_cell.length_c   1.000
_cell.angle_alpha   90.00
_cell.angle_beta   90.00
_cell.angle_gamma   90.00
#
_symmetry.space_group_name_H-M   'P 1'
#
loop_
_entity.id
_entity.type
_entity.pdbx_description
1 polymer ?
#
loop_
_entity_poly.entity_id
_entity_poly.type
_entity_poly.pdbx_seq_one_letter_code
_entity_poly.pdbx_strand_id
1 'polypeptide(L)'
;MSKGRILVVDDNPNLLELIRMRLESADFEVTATPDEEKAVTALREQLFDLCIVDLMLTNGDGLMLMEQFREINPDVPTIILTAHGSIENAVDAMRRGAYSYVTKPFEPADLLLQIERALENRKLNSEIKRLKDILNERFDFANIIARSGKMRAILDVVGRIAKLDSTVHIHGDSGTGKELIAKAIHLASDRKDKPFVALNCAALPESLLESELFGHEKGAFTGAVKSTRGLFTQAHGGTLFLDEIGDMPRSTQSKLLRVLQERQFYPVGSEVPVEVNVRVIVATNKDLEEQVRKGLFRDDLFYRIHVIPIYLPPLRERKDDIMPLVEHFLKKYSEHMKKEVKGLTPEALRKLMMHDWPGNVRELENTIEYAVALTQNDTLTEDFVLQAKSGGGAPERGQNVVQERVDESGGGLRPLKDARDAFERDYLIQVLSMTEGNVSQAAKVAGKYRADFYDLLKKHDLKAHEFKKPKAGLPN
;
A
#
# COMPACT_ATOMS: atom_id res chain seq x y z
N MET A 1 -32.45 -15.44 10.90
CA MET A 1 -31.56 -15.62 9.73
C MET A 1 -30.75 -16.88 9.98
N SER A 2 -30.69 -17.79 9.02
CA SER A 2 -29.91 -19.05 9.14
C SER A 2 -28.43 -18.73 9.42
N LYS A 3 -27.80 -19.52 10.30
CA LYS A 3 -26.36 -19.41 10.62
C LYS A 3 -25.46 -19.97 9.52
N GLY A 4 -26.01 -20.77 8.59
CA GLY A 4 -25.30 -21.41 7.48
C GLY A 4 -26.01 -22.66 6.99
N ARG A 5 -25.56 -23.18 5.81
CA ARG A 5 -26.08 -24.40 5.19
C ARG A 5 -25.11 -25.54 5.40
N ILE A 6 -25.60 -26.65 5.92
CA ILE A 6 -24.80 -27.84 6.24
C ILE A 6 -25.32 -29.03 5.44
N LEU A 7 -24.40 -29.71 4.74
CA LEU A 7 -24.67 -31.00 4.09
C LEU A 7 -24.25 -32.11 5.05
N VAL A 8 -25.17 -33.07 5.32
CA VAL A 8 -24.90 -34.23 6.18
C VAL A 8 -25.08 -35.51 5.38
N VAL A 9 -24.06 -36.38 5.39
CA VAL A 9 -24.07 -37.65 4.69
C VAL A 9 -23.75 -38.76 5.69
N ASP A 10 -24.70 -39.65 5.92
CA ASP A 10 -24.59 -40.79 6.83
C ASP A 10 -25.60 -41.83 6.40
N ASP A 11 -25.25 -43.14 6.34
CA ASP A 11 -26.13 -44.21 5.91
C ASP A 11 -27.15 -44.63 6.97
N ASN A 12 -27.00 -44.16 8.22
CA ASN A 12 -27.94 -44.44 9.30
C ASN A 12 -29.06 -43.35 9.35
N PRO A 13 -30.30 -43.69 8.94
CA PRO A 13 -31.39 -42.73 8.85
C PRO A 13 -31.79 -42.13 10.21
N ASN A 14 -31.64 -42.90 11.31
CA ASN A 14 -31.95 -42.40 12.63
C ASN A 14 -30.93 -41.32 13.09
N LEU A 15 -29.65 -41.53 12.77
CA LEU A 15 -28.59 -40.59 13.07
C LEU A 15 -28.71 -39.32 12.21
N LEU A 16 -29.02 -39.48 10.94
CA LEU A 16 -29.30 -38.35 10.03
C LEU A 16 -30.41 -37.45 10.58
N GLU A 17 -31.53 -38.06 10.99
CA GLU A 17 -32.66 -37.28 11.51
C GLU A 17 -32.30 -36.61 12.85
N LEU A 18 -31.57 -37.30 13.71
CA LEU A 18 -31.09 -36.71 14.98
C LEU A 18 -30.18 -35.51 14.74
N ILE A 19 -29.19 -35.65 13.86
CA ILE A 19 -28.26 -34.58 13.51
C ILE A 19 -29.04 -33.41 12.89
N ARG A 20 -29.93 -33.68 11.94
CA ARG A 20 -30.77 -32.70 11.27
C ARG A 20 -31.57 -31.89 12.27
N MET A 21 -32.35 -32.58 13.14
CA MET A 21 -33.18 -31.88 14.17
C MET A 21 -32.34 -30.99 15.11
N ARG A 22 -31.16 -31.46 15.48
CA ARG A 22 -30.26 -30.69 16.38
C ARG A 22 -29.69 -29.46 15.71
N LEU A 23 -29.24 -29.58 14.46
CA LEU A 23 -28.69 -28.48 13.71
C LEU A 23 -29.76 -27.44 13.33
N GLU A 24 -30.95 -27.91 12.92
CA GLU A 24 -32.09 -27.02 12.65
C GLU A 24 -32.52 -26.26 13.92
N SER A 25 -32.49 -26.93 15.09
CA SER A 25 -32.78 -26.24 16.38
C SER A 25 -31.71 -25.20 16.79
N ALA A 26 -30.54 -25.28 16.17
CA ALA A 26 -29.44 -24.32 16.34
C ALA A 26 -29.37 -23.24 15.24
N ASP A 27 -30.47 -23.09 14.45
CA ASP A 27 -30.64 -22.13 13.35
C ASP A 27 -29.78 -22.41 12.10
N PHE A 28 -29.40 -23.68 11.81
CA PHE A 28 -28.79 -24.08 10.56
C PHE A 28 -29.80 -24.61 9.55
N GLU A 29 -29.57 -24.36 8.26
CA GLU A 29 -30.27 -25.06 7.18
C GLU A 29 -29.54 -26.36 6.88
N VAL A 30 -30.25 -27.49 6.94
CA VAL A 30 -29.63 -28.82 6.81
C VAL A 30 -30.18 -29.57 5.63
N THR A 31 -29.26 -30.02 4.76
CA THR A 31 -29.56 -31.04 3.74
C THR A 31 -28.96 -32.36 4.20
N ALA A 32 -29.78 -33.36 4.48
CA ALA A 32 -29.34 -34.66 4.94
C ALA A 32 -29.64 -35.72 3.89
N THR A 33 -28.68 -36.57 3.55
CA THR A 33 -28.83 -37.64 2.56
C THR A 33 -28.01 -38.87 2.95
N PRO A 34 -28.53 -40.09 2.76
CA PRO A 34 -27.75 -41.31 2.93
C PRO A 34 -26.99 -41.72 1.66
N ASP A 35 -27.15 -40.97 0.55
CA ASP A 35 -26.74 -41.32 -0.80
C ASP A 35 -25.59 -40.36 -1.24
N GLU A 36 -24.45 -40.95 -1.58
CA GLU A 36 -23.24 -40.22 -2.00
C GLU A 36 -23.48 -39.46 -3.32
N GLU A 37 -24.15 -40.06 -4.30
CA GLU A 37 -24.41 -39.42 -5.60
C GLU A 37 -25.31 -38.19 -5.43
N LYS A 38 -26.32 -38.30 -4.54
CA LYS A 38 -27.18 -37.16 -4.21
C LYS A 38 -26.43 -36.06 -3.45
N ALA A 39 -25.50 -36.45 -2.58
CA ALA A 39 -24.65 -35.49 -1.86
C ALA A 39 -23.76 -34.69 -2.82
N VAL A 40 -23.13 -35.38 -3.80
CA VAL A 40 -22.31 -34.73 -4.84
C VAL A 40 -23.16 -33.80 -5.72
N THR A 41 -24.36 -34.28 -6.11
CA THR A 41 -25.29 -33.46 -6.90
C THR A 41 -25.74 -32.22 -6.15
N ALA A 42 -26.12 -32.37 -4.87
CA ALA A 42 -26.51 -31.24 -4.02
C ALA A 42 -25.37 -30.20 -3.88
N LEU A 43 -24.12 -30.67 -3.73
CA LEU A 43 -22.96 -29.78 -3.62
C LEU A 43 -22.64 -28.99 -4.91
N ARG A 44 -23.01 -29.56 -6.08
CA ARG A 44 -22.89 -28.87 -7.38
C ARG A 44 -24.01 -27.86 -7.63
N GLU A 45 -25.21 -28.15 -7.14
CA GLU A 45 -26.40 -27.32 -7.37
C GLU A 45 -26.59 -26.21 -6.33
N GLN A 46 -26.06 -26.41 -5.10
CA GLN A 46 -26.25 -25.50 -3.98
C GLN A 46 -24.93 -25.19 -3.27
N LEU A 47 -24.86 -24.01 -2.67
CA LEU A 47 -23.72 -23.62 -1.85
C LEU A 47 -23.93 -24.07 -0.41
N PHE A 48 -22.98 -24.84 0.09
CA PHE A 48 -22.92 -25.25 1.48
C PHE A 48 -21.77 -24.56 2.22
N ASP A 49 -21.97 -24.33 3.52
CA ASP A 49 -20.97 -23.70 4.39
C ASP A 49 -20.11 -24.73 5.10
N LEU A 50 -20.59 -25.96 5.24
CA LEU A 50 -19.88 -27.05 5.89
C LEU A 50 -20.48 -28.39 5.42
N CYS A 51 -19.63 -29.43 5.32
CA CYS A 51 -20.07 -30.81 5.10
C CYS A 51 -19.76 -31.67 6.32
N ILE A 52 -20.65 -32.59 6.64
CA ILE A 52 -20.48 -33.64 7.66
C ILE A 52 -20.63 -34.96 6.94
N VAL A 53 -19.64 -35.83 7.01
CA VAL A 53 -19.61 -37.09 6.25
C VAL A 53 -19.26 -38.26 7.17
N ASP A 54 -20.04 -39.32 7.16
CA ASP A 54 -19.63 -40.56 7.82
C ASP A 54 -18.44 -41.19 7.11
N LEU A 55 -17.48 -41.66 7.87
CA LEU A 55 -16.29 -42.34 7.37
C LEU A 55 -16.67 -43.63 6.61
N MET A 56 -17.61 -44.38 7.16
CA MET A 56 -18.03 -45.69 6.62
C MET A 56 -19.44 -45.58 6.06
N LEU A 57 -19.56 -45.50 4.75
CA LEU A 57 -20.83 -45.49 4.04
C LEU A 57 -21.11 -46.87 3.45
N THR A 58 -22.38 -47.26 3.33
CA THR A 58 -22.78 -48.60 2.84
C THR A 58 -22.25 -48.89 1.43
N ASN A 59 -22.15 -47.87 0.58
CA ASN A 59 -21.75 -48.02 -0.83
C ASN A 59 -20.39 -47.38 -1.14
N GLY A 60 -19.63 -46.88 -0.13
CA GLY A 60 -18.38 -46.19 -0.37
C GLY A 60 -17.56 -45.83 0.85
N ASP A 61 -16.55 -44.99 0.61
CA ASP A 61 -15.62 -44.46 1.60
C ASP A 61 -15.84 -42.96 1.74
N GLY A 62 -16.21 -42.53 2.95
CA GLY A 62 -16.42 -41.10 3.25
C GLY A 62 -15.21 -40.23 2.99
N LEU A 63 -13.98 -40.78 3.03
CA LEU A 63 -12.77 -40.03 2.66
C LEU A 63 -12.72 -39.74 1.15
N MET A 64 -13.10 -40.70 0.34
CA MET A 64 -13.19 -40.49 -1.13
C MET A 64 -14.27 -39.46 -1.47
N LEU A 65 -15.40 -39.51 -0.79
CA LEU A 65 -16.46 -38.52 -0.95
C LEU A 65 -16.00 -37.10 -0.53
N MET A 66 -15.26 -36.98 0.57
CA MET A 66 -14.66 -35.72 1.00
C MET A 66 -13.67 -35.19 -0.04
N GLU A 67 -12.84 -36.03 -0.66
CA GLU A 67 -11.92 -35.64 -1.74
C GLU A 67 -12.69 -35.08 -2.95
N GLN A 68 -13.77 -35.71 -3.35
CA GLN A 68 -14.67 -35.22 -4.42
C GLN A 68 -15.31 -33.86 -4.02
N PHE A 69 -15.73 -33.69 -2.78
CA PHE A 69 -16.27 -32.43 -2.28
C PHE A 69 -15.24 -31.33 -2.40
N ARG A 70 -13.98 -31.63 -2.08
CA ARG A 70 -12.87 -30.68 -2.17
C ARG A 70 -12.52 -30.30 -3.60
N GLU A 71 -12.66 -31.21 -4.56
CA GLU A 71 -12.51 -30.91 -5.99
C GLU A 71 -13.60 -29.96 -6.50
N ILE A 72 -14.85 -30.11 -6.01
CA ILE A 72 -15.98 -29.27 -6.40
C ILE A 72 -15.88 -27.89 -5.72
N ASN A 73 -15.61 -27.88 -4.42
CA ASN A 73 -15.51 -26.64 -3.62
C ASN A 73 -14.41 -26.75 -2.57
N PRO A 74 -13.17 -26.30 -2.89
CA PRO A 74 -12.02 -26.39 -1.99
C PRO A 74 -12.14 -25.64 -0.68
N ASP A 75 -13.03 -24.63 -0.63
CA ASP A 75 -13.16 -23.73 0.52
C ASP A 75 -14.21 -24.21 1.55
N VAL A 76 -14.90 -25.36 1.29
CA VAL A 76 -15.90 -25.93 2.22
C VAL A 76 -15.24 -26.89 3.20
N PRO A 77 -15.23 -26.60 4.51
CA PRO A 77 -14.69 -27.51 5.51
C PRO A 77 -15.56 -28.77 5.64
N THR A 78 -14.92 -29.94 5.76
CA THR A 78 -15.58 -31.21 5.96
C THR A 78 -15.19 -31.78 7.31
N ILE A 79 -16.20 -32.16 8.12
CA ILE A 79 -16.05 -32.87 9.38
C ILE A 79 -16.38 -34.36 9.12
N ILE A 80 -15.48 -35.25 9.52
CA ILE A 80 -15.69 -36.70 9.38
C ILE A 80 -16.28 -37.27 10.68
N LEU A 81 -17.38 -38.04 10.55
CA LEU A 81 -17.90 -38.86 11.63
C LEU A 81 -17.26 -40.23 11.55
N THR A 82 -16.74 -40.77 12.66
CA THR A 82 -16.08 -42.09 12.67
C THR A 82 -16.60 -42.93 13.81
N ALA A 83 -16.77 -44.23 13.56
CA ALA A 83 -17.09 -45.22 14.60
C ALA A 83 -15.85 -45.46 15.50
N HIS A 84 -16.08 -45.94 16.69
CA HIS A 84 -15.11 -46.15 17.77
C HIS A 84 -13.84 -46.87 17.27
N GLY A 85 -12.66 -46.25 17.47
CA GLY A 85 -11.48 -47.02 17.78
C GLY A 85 -10.23 -46.88 16.94
N SER A 86 -10.08 -46.09 15.90
CA SER A 86 -8.72 -45.94 15.35
C SER A 86 -8.27 -44.50 15.24
N ILE A 87 -7.34 -44.17 16.13
CA ILE A 87 -6.50 -42.96 16.01
C ILE A 87 -5.91 -42.89 14.59
N GLU A 88 -5.63 -44.03 13.97
CA GLU A 88 -5.11 -44.15 12.62
C GLU A 88 -6.07 -43.56 11.55
N ASN A 89 -7.39 -43.92 11.61
CA ASN A 89 -8.38 -43.38 10.67
C ASN A 89 -8.61 -41.88 10.82
N ALA A 90 -8.56 -41.37 12.07
CA ALA A 90 -8.64 -39.94 12.35
C ALA A 90 -7.43 -39.17 11.79
N VAL A 91 -6.22 -39.75 11.97
CA VAL A 91 -4.99 -39.19 11.41
C VAL A 91 -5.00 -39.21 9.88
N ASP A 92 -5.51 -40.29 9.27
CA ASP A 92 -5.62 -40.37 7.81
C ASP A 92 -6.63 -39.34 7.23
N ALA A 93 -7.78 -39.17 7.88
CA ALA A 93 -8.75 -38.15 7.53
C ALA A 93 -8.13 -36.72 7.56
N MET A 94 -7.39 -36.40 8.61
CA MET A 94 -6.72 -35.11 8.73
C MET A 94 -5.63 -34.91 7.67
N ARG A 95 -4.86 -35.98 7.35
CA ARG A 95 -3.84 -35.93 6.29
C ARG A 95 -4.44 -35.70 4.89
N ARG A 96 -5.64 -36.27 4.62
CA ARG A 96 -6.36 -36.10 3.36
C ARG A 96 -7.12 -34.78 3.28
N GLY A 97 -7.15 -34.00 4.37
CA GLY A 97 -7.66 -32.62 4.36
C GLY A 97 -9.03 -32.46 5.00
N ALA A 98 -9.47 -33.36 5.87
CA ALA A 98 -10.60 -33.11 6.76
C ALA A 98 -10.29 -31.90 7.66
N TYR A 99 -11.29 -31.07 7.90
CA TYR A 99 -11.16 -29.96 8.85
C TYR A 99 -11.05 -30.50 10.31
N SER A 100 -11.88 -31.45 10.65
CA SER A 100 -11.91 -32.13 11.95
C SER A 100 -12.57 -33.49 11.82
N TYR A 101 -12.54 -34.27 12.89
CA TYR A 101 -13.31 -35.51 13.00
C TYR A 101 -14.06 -35.55 14.35
N VAL A 102 -15.13 -36.33 14.39
CA VAL A 102 -15.93 -36.56 15.60
C VAL A 102 -16.20 -38.06 15.73
N THR A 103 -15.90 -38.65 16.89
CA THR A 103 -16.09 -40.09 17.13
C THR A 103 -17.51 -40.39 17.59
N LYS A 104 -18.14 -41.40 17.00
CA LYS A 104 -19.46 -41.94 17.42
C LYS A 104 -19.29 -42.94 18.60
N PRO A 105 -20.09 -42.86 19.68
CA PRO A 105 -21.13 -41.86 19.94
C PRO A 105 -20.56 -40.54 20.39
N PHE A 106 -21.20 -39.44 20.00
CA PHE A 106 -20.77 -38.09 20.34
C PHE A 106 -21.87 -37.32 21.09
N GLU A 107 -21.44 -36.41 21.91
CA GLU A 107 -22.31 -35.41 22.52
C GLU A 107 -22.72 -34.36 21.47
N PRO A 108 -24.02 -34.01 21.34
CA PRO A 108 -24.45 -32.99 20.38
C PRO A 108 -23.73 -31.65 20.52
N ALA A 109 -23.33 -31.29 21.75
CA ALA A 109 -22.58 -30.08 22.04
C ALA A 109 -21.17 -30.09 21.41
N ASP A 110 -20.50 -31.24 21.38
CA ASP A 110 -19.18 -31.37 20.79
C ASP A 110 -19.24 -31.20 19.27
N LEU A 111 -20.22 -31.78 18.61
CA LEU A 111 -20.44 -31.61 17.18
C LEU A 111 -20.72 -30.14 16.84
N LEU A 112 -21.62 -29.48 17.58
CA LEU A 112 -21.92 -28.06 17.40
C LEU A 112 -20.68 -27.20 17.57
N LEU A 113 -19.86 -27.44 18.59
CA LEU A 113 -18.62 -26.69 18.80
C LEU A 113 -17.64 -26.85 17.62
N GLN A 114 -17.51 -28.06 17.06
CA GLN A 114 -16.66 -28.26 15.87
C GLN A 114 -17.20 -27.55 14.64
N ILE A 115 -18.53 -27.54 14.45
CA ILE A 115 -19.19 -26.83 13.38
C ILE A 115 -18.94 -25.31 13.49
N GLU A 116 -19.17 -24.74 14.67
CA GLU A 116 -18.96 -23.29 14.88
C GLU A 116 -17.51 -22.88 14.61
N ARG A 117 -16.54 -23.65 15.10
CA ARG A 117 -15.11 -23.41 14.82
C ARG A 117 -14.78 -23.53 13.34
N ALA A 118 -15.35 -24.50 12.64
CA ALA A 118 -15.12 -24.69 11.20
C ALA A 118 -15.66 -23.51 10.39
N LEU A 119 -16.87 -23.03 10.73
CA LEU A 119 -17.50 -21.91 10.05
C LEU A 119 -16.78 -20.58 10.35
N GLU A 120 -16.32 -20.37 11.59
CA GLU A 120 -15.53 -19.19 11.94
C GLU A 120 -14.20 -19.17 11.18
N ASN A 121 -13.48 -20.29 11.14
CA ASN A 121 -12.24 -20.43 10.38
C ASN A 121 -12.44 -20.19 8.88
N ARG A 122 -13.51 -20.76 8.29
CA ARG A 122 -13.89 -20.50 6.90
C ARG A 122 -14.15 -19.02 6.65
N LYS A 123 -14.90 -18.35 7.54
CA LYS A 123 -15.21 -16.93 7.43
C LYS A 123 -13.94 -16.09 7.49
N LEU A 124 -13.03 -16.37 8.40
CA LEU A 124 -11.73 -15.69 8.50
C LEU A 124 -10.88 -15.91 7.25
N ASN A 125 -10.80 -17.15 6.74
CA ASN A 125 -10.04 -17.46 5.53
C ASN A 125 -10.65 -16.79 4.28
N SER A 126 -11.98 -16.75 4.17
CA SER A 126 -12.66 -16.08 3.07
C SER A 126 -12.45 -14.56 3.11
N GLU A 127 -12.43 -13.94 4.29
CA GLU A 127 -12.13 -12.52 4.43
C GLU A 127 -10.67 -12.21 4.13
N ILE A 128 -9.73 -13.06 4.57
CA ILE A 128 -8.32 -12.95 4.19
C ILE A 128 -8.15 -13.08 2.67
N LYS A 129 -8.83 -14.04 2.04
CA LYS A 129 -8.81 -14.23 0.58
C LYS A 129 -9.37 -13.00 -0.13
N ARG A 130 -10.54 -12.52 0.30
CA ARG A 130 -11.17 -11.30 -0.23
C ARG A 130 -10.27 -10.07 -0.08
N LEU A 131 -9.63 -9.88 1.09
CA LEU A 131 -8.70 -8.78 1.30
C LEU A 131 -7.45 -8.92 0.42
N LYS A 132 -6.94 -10.14 0.24
CA LYS A 132 -5.86 -10.42 -0.71
C LYS A 132 -6.28 -10.16 -2.15
N ASP A 133 -7.49 -10.55 -2.55
CA ASP A 133 -8.00 -10.31 -3.90
C ASP A 133 -8.19 -8.81 -4.17
N ILE A 134 -8.72 -8.05 -3.22
CA ILE A 134 -8.80 -6.58 -3.31
C ILE A 134 -7.39 -5.94 -3.41
N LEU A 135 -6.41 -6.48 -2.69
CA LEU A 135 -5.02 -6.05 -2.81
C LEU A 135 -4.41 -6.46 -4.16
N ASN A 136 -4.71 -7.66 -4.64
CA ASN A 136 -4.22 -8.17 -5.92
C ASN A 136 -4.90 -7.47 -7.11
N GLU A 137 -6.20 -7.20 -7.07
CA GLU A 137 -6.91 -6.41 -8.09
C GLU A 137 -6.32 -5.00 -8.25
N ARG A 138 -5.77 -4.44 -7.18
CA ARG A 138 -5.01 -3.17 -7.25
C ARG A 138 -3.62 -3.33 -7.88
N PHE A 139 -3.08 -4.53 -7.97
CA PHE A 139 -1.69 -4.81 -8.35
C PHE A 139 -1.52 -5.88 -9.45
N ASP A 140 -2.57 -6.16 -10.23
CA ASP A 140 -2.47 -7.10 -11.35
C ASP A 140 -1.47 -6.57 -12.39
N PHE A 141 -0.72 -7.47 -13.04
CA PHE A 141 0.16 -7.17 -14.18
C PHE A 141 -0.58 -6.37 -15.28
N ALA A 142 -1.90 -6.60 -15.41
CA ALA A 142 -2.79 -5.84 -16.28
C ALA A 142 -2.86 -4.34 -15.94
N ASN A 143 -2.50 -3.95 -14.72
CA ASN A 143 -2.51 -2.55 -14.27
C ASN A 143 -1.21 -1.79 -14.56
N ILE A 144 -0.15 -2.49 -15.04
CA ILE A 144 1.06 -1.80 -15.50
C ILE A 144 0.85 -1.32 -16.93
N ILE A 145 0.56 -0.05 -17.03
CA ILE A 145 0.36 0.61 -18.32
C ILE A 145 1.71 0.81 -18.99
N ALA A 146 1.97 0.06 -20.05
CA ALA A 146 3.23 0.06 -20.79
C ALA A 146 2.96 -0.12 -22.29
N ARG A 147 2.79 0.99 -23.02
CA ARG A 147 2.71 0.98 -24.49
C ARG A 147 4.05 1.22 -25.15
N SER A 148 4.94 1.96 -24.50
CA SER A 148 6.27 2.25 -25.03
C SER A 148 7.12 0.98 -25.17
N GLY A 149 7.93 0.92 -26.21
CA GLY A 149 8.85 -0.20 -26.45
C GLY A 149 9.85 -0.38 -25.30
N LYS A 150 10.29 0.72 -24.67
CA LYS A 150 11.20 0.67 -23.51
C LYS A 150 10.57 -0.06 -22.31
N MET A 151 9.32 0.27 -21.97
CA MET A 151 8.62 -0.39 -20.85
C MET A 151 8.28 -1.85 -21.15
N ARG A 152 7.90 -2.17 -22.39
CA ARG A 152 7.66 -3.56 -22.79
C ARG A 152 8.89 -4.43 -22.63
N ALA A 153 10.05 -3.93 -23.08
CA ALA A 153 11.33 -4.64 -22.90
C ALA A 153 11.66 -4.88 -21.41
N ILE A 154 11.35 -3.92 -20.54
CA ILE A 154 11.52 -4.09 -19.09
C ILE A 154 10.56 -5.17 -18.55
N LEU A 155 9.30 -5.17 -18.95
CA LEU A 155 8.34 -6.19 -18.53
C LEU A 155 8.72 -7.59 -19.03
N ASP A 156 9.31 -7.70 -20.21
CA ASP A 156 9.87 -8.96 -20.72
C ASP A 156 11.03 -9.46 -19.85
N VAL A 157 11.91 -8.56 -19.41
CA VAL A 157 12.97 -8.88 -18.44
C VAL A 157 12.37 -9.32 -17.12
N VAL A 158 11.38 -8.58 -16.58
CA VAL A 158 10.67 -8.92 -15.35
C VAL A 158 10.11 -10.34 -15.41
N GLY A 159 9.45 -10.72 -16.51
CA GLY A 159 8.92 -12.07 -16.70
C GLY A 159 10.00 -13.17 -16.64
N ARG A 160 11.18 -12.92 -17.20
CA ARG A 160 12.31 -13.88 -17.18
C ARG A 160 12.95 -14.03 -15.82
N ILE A 161 13.12 -12.93 -15.07
CA ILE A 161 13.81 -12.94 -13.78
C ILE A 161 12.90 -13.25 -12.60
N ALA A 162 11.59 -13.22 -12.80
CA ALA A 162 10.61 -13.39 -11.73
C ALA A 162 10.82 -14.69 -10.95
N LYS A 163 11.14 -15.79 -11.62
CA LYS A 163 11.38 -17.11 -11.01
C LYS A 163 12.77 -17.28 -10.38
N LEU A 164 13.66 -16.31 -10.51
CA LEU A 164 15.00 -16.37 -9.92
C LEU A 164 14.97 -15.80 -8.51
N ASP A 165 15.66 -16.43 -7.57
CA ASP A 165 15.83 -15.94 -6.19
C ASP A 165 16.90 -14.85 -6.04
N SER A 166 17.52 -14.43 -7.15
CA SER A 166 18.54 -13.40 -7.15
C SER A 166 18.00 -12.04 -6.73
N THR A 167 18.87 -11.23 -6.12
CA THR A 167 18.55 -9.84 -5.78
C THR A 167 18.35 -9.03 -7.06
N VAL A 168 17.31 -8.20 -7.08
CA VAL A 168 16.99 -7.29 -8.18
C VAL A 168 17.21 -5.86 -7.70
N HIS A 169 17.94 -5.08 -8.49
CA HIS A 169 18.19 -3.65 -8.26
C HIS A 169 17.41 -2.82 -9.28
N ILE A 170 16.43 -2.05 -8.83
CA ILE A 170 15.61 -1.17 -9.67
C ILE A 170 16.11 0.27 -9.53
N HIS A 171 16.65 0.82 -10.61
CA HIS A 171 17.07 2.21 -10.65
C HIS A 171 16.12 3.05 -11.50
N GLY A 172 15.84 4.29 -11.06
CA GLY A 172 15.03 5.25 -11.80
C GLY A 172 14.61 6.44 -10.98
N ASP A 173 14.29 7.54 -11.65
CA ASP A 173 13.84 8.78 -11.02
C ASP A 173 12.65 8.56 -10.07
N SER A 174 12.42 9.51 -9.14
CA SER A 174 11.25 9.46 -8.27
C SER A 174 9.95 9.48 -9.09
N GLY A 175 8.97 8.67 -8.70
CA GLY A 175 7.67 8.60 -9.37
C GLY A 175 7.65 7.82 -10.68
N THR A 176 8.72 7.11 -11.09
CA THR A 176 8.75 6.29 -12.31
C THR A 176 7.98 4.97 -12.20
N GLY A 177 7.62 4.52 -10.98
CA GLY A 177 6.89 3.27 -10.73
C GLY A 177 7.76 2.12 -10.24
N LYS A 178 8.90 2.39 -9.57
CA LYS A 178 9.82 1.37 -9.03
C LYS A 178 9.10 0.33 -8.16
N GLU A 179 8.21 0.76 -7.28
CA GLU A 179 7.43 -0.13 -6.42
C GLU A 179 6.47 -1.04 -7.21
N LEU A 180 5.85 -0.53 -8.27
CA LEU A 180 4.98 -1.34 -9.14
C LEU A 180 5.76 -2.44 -9.85
N ILE A 181 6.98 -2.16 -10.30
CA ILE A 181 7.85 -3.18 -10.90
C ILE A 181 8.30 -4.20 -9.86
N ALA A 182 8.63 -3.79 -8.63
CA ALA A 182 8.96 -4.73 -7.55
C ALA A 182 7.79 -5.67 -7.22
N LYS A 183 6.57 -5.14 -7.14
CA LYS A 183 5.34 -5.94 -6.96
C LYS A 183 5.10 -6.88 -8.14
N ALA A 184 5.32 -6.42 -9.37
CA ALA A 184 5.19 -7.25 -10.57
C ALA A 184 6.17 -8.44 -10.56
N ILE A 185 7.42 -8.21 -10.15
CA ILE A 185 8.42 -9.28 -9.98
C ILE A 185 7.96 -10.31 -8.94
N HIS A 186 7.42 -9.85 -7.82
CA HIS A 186 6.90 -10.73 -6.78
C HIS A 186 5.71 -11.56 -7.27
N LEU A 187 4.70 -10.94 -7.87
CA LEU A 187 3.49 -11.59 -8.37
C LEU A 187 3.75 -12.60 -9.51
N ALA A 188 4.81 -12.37 -10.29
CA ALA A 188 5.24 -13.30 -11.34
C ALA A 188 6.16 -14.42 -10.82
N SER A 189 6.53 -14.41 -9.54
CA SER A 189 7.47 -15.36 -8.93
C SER A 189 6.76 -16.58 -8.33
N ASP A 190 7.53 -17.60 -7.98
CA ASP A 190 7.05 -18.76 -7.22
C ASP A 190 6.65 -18.39 -5.77
N ARG A 191 6.93 -17.14 -5.34
CA ARG A 191 6.59 -16.58 -4.02
C ARG A 191 5.35 -15.69 -4.06
N LYS A 192 4.56 -15.67 -5.15
CA LYS A 192 3.40 -14.80 -5.35
C LYS A 192 2.34 -14.86 -4.23
N ASP A 193 2.16 -16.04 -3.61
CA ASP A 193 1.20 -16.28 -2.52
C ASP A 193 1.82 -16.08 -1.12
N LYS A 194 3.09 -15.66 -1.06
CA LYS A 194 3.85 -15.41 0.16
C LYS A 194 3.87 -13.91 0.48
N PRO A 195 4.30 -13.50 1.70
CA PRO A 195 4.33 -12.10 2.06
C PRO A 195 5.19 -11.24 1.10
N PHE A 196 4.66 -10.08 0.70
CA PHE A 196 5.41 -8.98 0.12
C PHE A 196 5.48 -7.85 1.14
N VAL A 197 6.67 -7.61 1.67
CA VAL A 197 6.90 -6.58 2.68
C VAL A 197 7.71 -5.46 2.06
N ALA A 198 7.22 -4.21 2.17
CA ALA A 198 7.87 -3.04 1.60
C ALA A 198 8.30 -2.07 2.70
N LEU A 199 9.50 -1.50 2.56
CA LEU A 199 10.03 -0.49 3.45
C LEU A 199 10.71 0.60 2.63
N ASN A 200 10.43 1.86 2.95
CA ASN A 200 11.16 3.01 2.44
C ASN A 200 12.26 3.40 3.45
N CYS A 201 13.53 3.25 3.05
CA CYS A 201 14.68 3.48 3.91
C CYS A 201 14.89 4.98 4.25
N ALA A 202 14.37 5.89 3.44
CA ALA A 202 14.45 7.34 3.68
C ALA A 202 13.37 7.85 4.66
N ALA A 203 12.32 7.06 4.93
CA ALA A 203 11.18 7.51 5.73
C ALA A 203 11.41 7.46 7.24
N LEU A 204 12.45 6.75 7.71
CA LEU A 204 12.68 6.47 9.12
C LEU A 204 14.06 6.95 9.60
N PRO A 205 14.18 7.48 10.82
CA PRO A 205 15.46 7.70 11.47
C PRO A 205 16.25 6.39 11.63
N GLU A 206 17.58 6.48 11.66
CA GLU A 206 18.51 5.33 11.69
C GLU A 206 18.15 4.26 12.73
N SER A 207 17.91 4.67 13.99
CA SER A 207 17.60 3.74 15.07
C SER A 207 16.28 3.01 14.88
N LEU A 208 15.28 3.68 14.30
CA LEU A 208 13.99 3.06 13.98
C LEU A 208 14.09 2.15 12.75
N LEU A 209 14.84 2.56 11.73
CA LEU A 209 15.07 1.74 10.53
C LEU A 209 15.69 0.40 10.88
N GLU A 210 16.69 0.39 11.76
CA GLU A 210 17.35 -0.83 12.22
C GLU A 210 16.38 -1.73 13.00
N SER A 211 15.63 -1.14 13.93
CA SER A 211 14.62 -1.85 14.72
C SER A 211 13.49 -2.42 13.87
N GLU A 212 13.02 -1.68 12.86
CA GLU A 212 12.00 -2.17 11.93
C GLU A 212 12.51 -3.34 11.07
N LEU A 213 13.71 -3.23 10.51
CA LEU A 213 14.27 -4.28 9.65
C LEU A 213 14.53 -5.57 10.40
N PHE A 214 15.23 -5.49 11.57
CA PHE A 214 15.77 -6.66 12.26
C PHE A 214 14.98 -7.03 13.51
N GLY A 215 14.07 -6.15 13.97
CA GLY A 215 13.39 -6.34 15.25
C GLY A 215 14.26 -6.00 16.46
N HIS A 216 13.69 -6.02 17.63
CA HIS A 216 14.38 -5.76 18.87
C HIS A 216 13.83 -6.57 20.04
N GLU A 217 14.69 -6.85 21.00
CA GLU A 217 14.29 -7.42 22.30
C GLU A 217 13.87 -6.30 23.26
N LYS A 218 13.06 -6.69 24.24
CA LYS A 218 12.66 -5.78 25.33
C LYS A 218 13.90 -5.24 26.04
N GLY A 219 14.00 -3.90 26.15
CA GLY A 219 15.12 -3.23 26.82
C GLY A 219 16.34 -2.96 25.92
N ALA A 220 16.29 -3.26 24.62
CA ALA A 220 17.39 -3.05 23.68
C ALA A 220 17.79 -1.58 23.52
N PHE A 221 16.84 -0.65 23.72
CA PHE A 221 17.08 0.80 23.72
C PHE A 221 16.02 1.52 24.57
N THR A 222 16.24 2.81 24.86
CA THR A 222 15.29 3.65 25.61
C THR A 222 13.95 3.75 24.85
N GLY A 223 12.90 3.09 25.38
CA GLY A 223 11.58 3.00 24.76
C GLY A 223 11.21 1.59 24.25
N ALA A 224 12.11 0.61 24.27
CA ALA A 224 11.83 -0.79 23.92
C ALA A 224 11.04 -1.51 25.03
N VAL A 225 9.75 -1.21 25.15
CA VAL A 225 8.86 -1.77 26.21
C VAL A 225 8.51 -3.22 25.95
N LYS A 226 8.43 -3.63 24.68
CA LYS A 226 8.10 -5.00 24.22
C LYS A 226 9.11 -5.44 23.17
N SER A 227 9.30 -6.76 23.01
CA SER A 227 10.02 -7.29 21.85
C SER A 227 9.17 -7.17 20.60
N THR A 228 9.80 -6.85 19.46
CA THR A 228 9.12 -6.69 18.15
C THR A 228 9.86 -7.51 17.09
N ARG A 229 9.09 -8.25 16.28
CA ARG A 229 9.63 -9.00 15.14
C ARG A 229 9.92 -8.06 13.99
N GLY A 230 11.15 -8.11 13.45
CA GLY A 230 11.55 -7.30 12.31
C GLY A 230 10.93 -7.73 10.98
N LEU A 231 11.00 -6.84 9.99
CA LEU A 231 10.44 -7.04 8.66
C LEU A 231 11.07 -8.22 7.91
N PHE A 232 12.36 -8.54 8.16
CA PHE A 232 12.97 -9.76 7.64
C PHE A 232 12.27 -11.03 8.15
N THR A 233 11.86 -11.06 9.40
CA THR A 233 11.07 -12.19 9.95
C THR A 233 9.67 -12.24 9.34
N GLN A 234 9.03 -11.08 9.16
CA GLN A 234 7.69 -10.99 8.56
C GLN A 234 7.69 -11.39 7.08
N ALA A 235 8.80 -11.10 6.35
CA ALA A 235 8.98 -11.47 4.96
C ALA A 235 9.46 -12.92 4.75
N HIS A 236 9.60 -13.72 5.81
CA HIS A 236 10.11 -15.08 5.70
C HIS A 236 9.31 -15.94 4.72
N GLY A 237 9.98 -16.62 3.80
CA GLY A 237 9.39 -17.36 2.69
C GLY A 237 8.92 -16.49 1.51
N GLY A 238 8.87 -15.16 1.68
CA GLY A 238 8.35 -14.20 0.72
C GLY A 238 9.41 -13.26 0.11
N THR A 239 9.03 -11.99 -0.07
CA THR A 239 9.86 -10.95 -0.68
C THR A 239 9.90 -9.71 0.18
N LEU A 240 11.08 -9.16 0.40
CA LEU A 240 11.32 -7.86 1.03
C LEU A 240 11.73 -6.84 -0.04
N PHE A 241 10.99 -5.75 -0.15
CA PHE A 241 11.28 -4.62 -1.02
C PHE A 241 11.82 -3.45 -0.20
N LEU A 242 13.04 -3.01 -0.51
CA LEU A 242 13.71 -1.88 0.12
C LEU A 242 13.76 -0.72 -0.87
N ASP A 243 12.88 0.26 -0.68
CA ASP A 243 12.89 1.49 -1.49
C ASP A 243 13.88 2.51 -0.92
N GLU A 244 14.46 3.31 -1.81
CA GLU A 244 15.48 4.33 -1.52
C GLU A 244 16.65 3.75 -0.71
N ILE A 245 17.19 2.59 -1.16
CA ILE A 245 18.31 1.90 -0.49
C ILE A 245 19.56 2.78 -0.38
N GLY A 246 19.75 3.74 -1.29
CA GLY A 246 20.84 4.72 -1.25
C GLY A 246 20.79 5.70 -0.08
N ASP A 247 19.70 5.73 0.69
CA ASP A 247 19.55 6.51 1.91
C ASP A 247 19.81 5.72 3.19
N MET A 248 20.10 4.42 3.07
CA MET A 248 20.34 3.55 4.22
C MET A 248 21.64 3.94 4.95
N PRO A 249 21.61 4.13 6.28
CA PRO A 249 22.81 4.41 7.09
C PRO A 249 23.84 3.29 7.02
N ARG A 250 25.12 3.64 7.11
CA ARG A 250 26.23 2.67 6.95
C ARG A 250 26.24 1.53 7.99
N SER A 251 25.81 1.79 9.21
CA SER A 251 25.62 0.76 10.24
C SER A 251 24.63 -0.30 9.79
N THR A 252 23.46 0.12 9.28
CA THR A 252 22.40 -0.74 8.78
C THR A 252 22.84 -1.48 7.49
N GLN A 253 23.61 -0.83 6.60
CA GLN A 253 24.20 -1.48 5.42
C GLN A 253 25.04 -2.71 5.79
N SER A 254 25.82 -2.62 6.87
CA SER A 254 26.66 -3.73 7.33
C SER A 254 25.83 -4.94 7.81
N LYS A 255 24.71 -4.68 8.49
CA LYS A 255 23.79 -5.73 8.94
C LYS A 255 23.03 -6.34 7.75
N LEU A 256 22.57 -5.51 6.82
CA LEU A 256 21.92 -5.98 5.60
C LEU A 256 22.84 -6.92 4.79
N LEU A 257 24.12 -6.57 4.65
CA LEU A 257 25.09 -7.40 3.95
C LEU A 257 25.18 -8.80 4.57
N ARG A 258 25.25 -8.90 5.92
CA ARG A 258 25.26 -10.19 6.60
C ARG A 258 24.02 -11.02 6.31
N VAL A 259 22.82 -10.42 6.35
CA VAL A 259 21.57 -11.13 6.02
C VAL A 259 21.58 -11.66 4.59
N LEU A 260 22.09 -10.86 3.64
CA LEU A 260 22.19 -11.28 2.24
C LEU A 260 23.22 -12.39 2.00
N GLN A 261 24.25 -12.49 2.85
CA GLN A 261 25.31 -13.50 2.73
C GLN A 261 24.98 -14.78 3.50
N GLU A 262 24.58 -14.63 4.77
CA GLU A 262 24.46 -15.72 5.75
C GLU A 262 23.00 -16.20 5.91
N ARG A 263 22.02 -15.45 5.37
CA ARG A 263 20.58 -15.70 5.54
C ARG A 263 20.12 -15.74 7.00
N GLN A 264 20.87 -15.07 7.86
CA GLN A 264 20.57 -14.92 9.29
C GLN A 264 20.93 -13.52 9.79
N PHE A 265 20.33 -13.12 10.89
CA PHE A 265 20.64 -11.86 11.55
C PHE A 265 20.36 -11.94 13.05
N TYR A 266 20.86 -10.96 13.80
CA TYR A 266 20.58 -10.80 15.23
C TYR A 266 19.62 -9.63 15.44
N PRO A 267 18.45 -9.82 16.06
CA PRO A 267 17.61 -8.71 16.51
C PRO A 267 18.40 -7.77 17.42
N VAL A 268 18.01 -6.50 17.47
CA VAL A 268 18.70 -5.51 18.32
C VAL A 268 18.58 -5.91 19.80
N GLY A 269 19.72 -6.08 20.47
CA GLY A 269 19.78 -6.54 21.87
C GLY A 269 19.66 -8.05 22.06
N SER A 270 19.65 -8.85 20.98
CA SER A 270 19.61 -10.33 21.06
C SER A 270 20.97 -10.94 20.69
N GLU A 271 21.33 -12.01 21.39
CA GLU A 271 22.49 -12.86 21.05
C GLU A 271 22.08 -14.11 20.25
N VAL A 272 20.77 -14.30 20.03
CA VAL A 272 20.25 -15.46 19.29
C VAL A 272 20.02 -15.06 17.84
N PRO A 273 20.65 -15.77 16.87
CA PRO A 273 20.43 -15.49 15.44
C PRO A 273 19.05 -15.98 15.00
N VAL A 274 18.47 -15.27 14.05
CA VAL A 274 17.21 -15.62 13.38
C VAL A 274 17.52 -15.94 11.92
N GLU A 275 17.22 -17.17 11.51
CA GLU A 275 17.37 -17.61 10.12
C GLU A 275 16.17 -17.18 9.28
N VAL A 276 16.43 -16.67 8.07
CA VAL A 276 15.40 -16.21 7.15
C VAL A 276 15.67 -16.60 5.71
N ASN A 277 14.61 -16.98 5.02
CA ASN A 277 14.63 -17.19 3.57
C ASN A 277 13.78 -16.10 2.91
N VAL A 278 14.42 -15.02 2.48
CA VAL A 278 13.75 -13.85 1.91
C VAL A 278 14.39 -13.50 0.58
N ARG A 279 13.58 -13.30 -0.47
CA ARG A 279 14.01 -12.67 -1.70
C ARG A 279 14.06 -11.16 -1.51
N VAL A 280 15.18 -10.54 -1.85
CA VAL A 280 15.34 -9.08 -1.69
C VAL A 280 15.27 -8.38 -3.04
N ILE A 281 14.44 -7.33 -3.11
CA ILE A 281 14.39 -6.39 -4.24
C ILE A 281 14.72 -5.01 -3.66
N VAL A 282 15.64 -4.30 -4.28
CA VAL A 282 16.03 -2.95 -3.84
C VAL A 282 15.72 -1.93 -4.92
N ALA A 283 15.40 -0.70 -4.51
CA ALA A 283 15.18 0.40 -5.43
C ALA A 283 15.87 1.68 -4.94
N THR A 284 16.27 2.54 -5.87
CA THR A 284 16.83 3.85 -5.58
C THR A 284 16.75 4.78 -6.80
N ASN A 285 16.74 6.09 -6.54
CA ASN A 285 16.94 7.12 -7.54
C ASN A 285 18.40 7.62 -7.58
N LYS A 286 19.26 7.22 -6.61
CA LYS A 286 20.64 7.64 -6.50
C LYS A 286 21.57 6.76 -7.32
N ASP A 287 22.62 7.35 -7.87
CA ASP A 287 23.75 6.60 -8.44
C ASP A 287 24.55 5.97 -7.30
N LEU A 288 24.37 4.66 -7.08
CA LEU A 288 25.07 3.93 -6.03
C LEU A 288 26.59 3.85 -6.25
N GLU A 289 27.07 3.84 -7.50
CA GLU A 289 28.50 3.86 -7.78
C GLU A 289 29.12 5.19 -7.32
N GLU A 290 28.42 6.30 -7.54
CA GLU A 290 28.82 7.60 -7.02
C GLU A 290 28.79 7.63 -5.48
N GLN A 291 27.77 7.04 -4.86
CA GLN A 291 27.67 6.93 -3.40
C GLN A 291 28.82 6.08 -2.82
N VAL A 292 29.23 5.01 -3.50
CA VAL A 292 30.42 4.20 -3.12
C VAL A 292 31.67 5.05 -3.20
N ARG A 293 31.90 5.78 -4.30
CA ARG A 293 33.05 6.68 -4.46
C ARG A 293 33.13 7.76 -3.38
N LYS A 294 31.96 8.26 -2.94
CA LYS A 294 31.84 9.23 -1.83
C LYS A 294 31.98 8.61 -0.44
N GLY A 295 32.08 7.29 -0.33
CA GLY A 295 32.15 6.58 0.94
C GLY A 295 30.83 6.57 1.72
N LEU A 296 29.71 6.92 1.10
CA LEU A 296 28.37 6.91 1.71
C LEU A 296 27.68 5.56 1.60
N PHE A 297 28.05 4.76 0.61
CA PHE A 297 27.58 3.39 0.42
C PHE A 297 28.78 2.43 0.42
N ARG A 298 28.57 1.20 0.96
CA ARG A 298 29.63 0.18 1.01
C ARG A 298 29.75 -0.50 -0.35
N ASP A 299 30.97 -0.72 -0.81
CA ASP A 299 31.25 -1.41 -2.08
C ASP A 299 30.87 -2.90 -2.02
N ASP A 300 31.10 -3.57 -0.88
CA ASP A 300 30.75 -4.99 -0.69
C ASP A 300 29.22 -5.20 -0.77
N LEU A 301 28.43 -4.30 -0.20
CA LEU A 301 26.99 -4.35 -0.30
C LEU A 301 26.51 -4.02 -1.73
N PHE A 302 27.13 -3.04 -2.39
CA PHE A 302 26.82 -2.69 -3.78
C PHE A 302 26.90 -3.91 -4.69
N TYR A 303 28.03 -4.63 -4.70
CA TYR A 303 28.17 -5.84 -5.51
C TYR A 303 27.20 -6.96 -5.12
N ARG A 304 26.75 -7.02 -3.89
CA ARG A 304 25.80 -8.04 -3.44
C ARG A 304 24.37 -7.76 -3.86
N ILE A 305 23.98 -6.48 -4.00
CA ILE A 305 22.63 -6.10 -4.42
C ILE A 305 22.52 -5.81 -5.92
N HIS A 306 23.61 -5.43 -6.58
CA HIS A 306 23.64 -5.10 -8.01
C HIS A 306 23.83 -6.35 -8.89
N VAL A 307 22.97 -7.38 -8.67
CA VAL A 307 23.04 -8.65 -9.40
C VAL A 307 22.23 -8.57 -10.70
N ILE A 308 20.99 -8.12 -10.62
CA ILE A 308 20.12 -7.94 -11.80
C ILE A 308 19.62 -6.49 -11.80
N PRO A 309 20.28 -5.59 -12.55
CA PRO A 309 19.86 -4.20 -12.65
C PRO A 309 18.69 -4.04 -13.62
N ILE A 310 17.70 -3.24 -13.23
CA ILE A 310 16.58 -2.76 -14.05
C ILE A 310 16.59 -1.24 -14.02
N TYR A 311 16.66 -0.60 -15.18
CA TYR A 311 16.66 0.85 -15.32
C TYR A 311 15.31 1.32 -15.84
N LEU A 312 14.53 2.02 -15.00
CA LEU A 312 13.24 2.57 -15.39
C LEU A 312 13.42 3.93 -16.06
N PRO A 313 13.00 4.08 -17.32
CA PRO A 313 13.11 5.35 -18.01
C PRO A 313 12.16 6.39 -17.38
N PRO A 314 12.56 7.67 -17.31
CA PRO A 314 11.67 8.74 -16.93
C PRO A 314 10.52 8.91 -17.94
N LEU A 315 9.41 9.51 -17.54
CA LEU A 315 8.21 9.60 -18.36
C LEU A 315 8.44 10.38 -19.67
N ARG A 316 9.33 11.40 -19.66
CA ARG A 316 9.75 12.16 -20.85
C ARG A 316 10.38 11.28 -21.94
N GLU A 317 10.93 10.12 -21.60
CA GLU A 317 11.53 9.18 -22.55
C GLU A 317 10.59 8.06 -23.00
N ARG A 318 9.37 8.01 -22.46
CA ARG A 318 8.31 7.03 -22.79
C ARG A 318 6.98 7.72 -23.02
N LYS A 319 6.97 8.73 -23.90
CA LYS A 319 5.79 9.56 -24.17
C LYS A 319 4.57 8.78 -24.64
N ASP A 320 4.78 7.61 -25.28
CA ASP A 320 3.71 6.72 -25.73
C ASP A 320 2.87 6.17 -24.54
N ASP A 321 3.41 6.20 -23.33
CA ASP A 321 2.71 5.75 -22.12
C ASP A 321 1.84 6.87 -21.52
N ILE A 322 2.06 8.14 -21.88
CA ILE A 322 1.35 9.28 -21.27
C ILE A 322 -0.16 9.17 -21.47
N MET A 323 -0.60 8.99 -22.72
CA MET A 323 -2.04 8.96 -23.00
C MET A 323 -2.76 7.79 -22.32
N PRO A 324 -2.26 6.55 -22.39
CA PRO A 324 -2.84 5.43 -21.65
C PRO A 324 -2.86 5.63 -20.13
N LEU A 325 -1.83 6.28 -19.56
CA LEU A 325 -1.81 6.64 -18.14
C LEU A 325 -2.87 7.68 -17.80
N VAL A 326 -3.02 8.69 -18.64
CA VAL A 326 -4.08 9.71 -18.50
C VAL A 326 -5.47 9.09 -18.53
N GLU A 327 -5.75 8.23 -19.50
CA GLU A 327 -7.03 7.51 -19.62
C GLU A 327 -7.32 6.68 -18.35
N HIS A 328 -6.33 5.98 -17.87
CA HIS A 328 -6.43 5.19 -16.64
C HIS A 328 -6.74 6.06 -15.41
N PHE A 329 -5.98 7.12 -15.20
CA PHE A 329 -6.19 8.00 -14.04
C PHE A 329 -7.50 8.77 -14.15
N LEU A 330 -7.87 9.21 -15.35
CA LEU A 330 -9.15 9.85 -15.59
C LEU A 330 -10.31 8.94 -15.17
N LYS A 331 -10.31 7.69 -15.64
CA LYS A 331 -11.31 6.69 -15.24
C LYS A 331 -11.32 6.46 -13.74
N LYS A 332 -10.15 6.19 -13.14
CA LYS A 332 -9.97 5.93 -11.72
C LYS A 332 -10.57 7.04 -10.85
N TYR A 333 -10.22 8.31 -11.14
CA TYR A 333 -10.66 9.44 -10.32
C TYR A 333 -12.08 9.90 -10.64
N SER A 334 -12.56 9.74 -11.87
CA SER A 334 -13.97 9.98 -12.22
C SER A 334 -14.90 9.04 -11.45
N GLU A 335 -14.60 7.75 -11.40
CA GLU A 335 -15.34 6.76 -10.63
C GLU A 335 -15.27 7.05 -9.11
N HIS A 336 -14.07 7.34 -8.59
CA HIS A 336 -13.87 7.61 -7.16
C HIS A 336 -14.62 8.87 -6.69
N MET A 337 -14.62 9.93 -7.50
CA MET A 337 -15.27 11.21 -7.18
C MET A 337 -16.72 11.29 -7.66
N LYS A 338 -17.24 10.21 -8.28
CA LYS A 338 -18.59 10.14 -8.86
C LYS A 338 -18.89 11.30 -9.84
N LYS A 339 -17.90 11.65 -10.67
CA LYS A 339 -18.00 12.67 -11.71
C LYS A 339 -17.98 12.01 -13.10
N GLU A 340 -18.78 12.52 -14.05
CA GLU A 340 -18.80 12.04 -15.42
C GLU A 340 -17.79 12.82 -16.28
N VAL A 341 -16.49 12.63 -16.06
CA VAL A 341 -15.47 13.25 -16.91
C VAL A 341 -15.08 12.27 -18.02
N LYS A 342 -15.39 12.61 -19.27
CA LYS A 342 -15.30 11.72 -20.45
C LYS A 342 -13.97 11.83 -21.20
N GLY A 343 -13.24 12.93 -21.04
CA GLY A 343 -12.02 13.14 -21.83
C GLY A 343 -11.31 14.46 -21.54
N LEU A 344 -10.38 14.80 -22.43
CA LEU A 344 -9.60 16.03 -22.40
C LEU A 344 -9.81 16.82 -23.68
N THR A 345 -9.65 18.15 -23.61
CA THR A 345 -9.59 18.98 -24.81
C THR A 345 -8.26 18.74 -25.55
N PRO A 346 -8.20 18.98 -26.88
CA PRO A 346 -6.96 18.85 -27.65
C PRO A 346 -5.82 19.72 -27.13
N GLU A 347 -6.14 20.90 -26.59
CA GLU A 347 -5.20 21.82 -25.96
C GLU A 347 -4.62 21.25 -24.67
N ALA A 348 -5.46 20.68 -23.79
CA ALA A 348 -5.04 19.99 -22.57
C ALA A 348 -4.12 18.81 -22.90
N LEU A 349 -4.48 17.99 -23.89
CA LEU A 349 -3.66 16.87 -24.34
C LEU A 349 -2.29 17.34 -24.84
N ARG A 350 -2.25 18.41 -25.66
CA ARG A 350 -0.99 18.97 -26.17
C ARG A 350 -0.08 19.41 -25.03
N LYS A 351 -0.61 20.08 -24.02
CA LYS A 351 0.14 20.48 -22.81
C LYS A 351 0.73 19.27 -22.08
N LEU A 352 -0.06 18.20 -21.85
CA LEU A 352 0.43 16.98 -21.21
C LEU A 352 1.58 16.32 -21.98
N MET A 353 1.48 16.27 -23.32
CA MET A 353 2.51 15.66 -24.18
C MET A 353 3.79 16.48 -24.28
N MET A 354 3.71 17.81 -24.11
CA MET A 354 4.87 18.72 -24.18
C MET A 354 5.59 18.84 -22.84
N HIS A 355 4.98 18.44 -21.73
CA HIS A 355 5.54 18.57 -20.41
C HIS A 355 6.64 17.52 -20.13
N ASP A 356 7.70 17.89 -19.42
CA ASP A 356 8.87 17.02 -19.14
C ASP A 356 8.68 16.06 -17.98
N TRP A 357 7.65 16.25 -17.18
CA TRP A 357 7.26 15.39 -16.06
C TRP A 357 8.42 15.08 -15.09
N PRO A 358 9.03 16.08 -14.43
CA PRO A 358 10.13 15.84 -13.48
C PRO A 358 9.71 14.92 -12.32
N GLY A 359 8.44 14.93 -11.90
CA GLY A 359 7.88 13.99 -10.93
C GLY A 359 7.29 12.72 -11.55
N ASN A 360 7.52 12.49 -12.87
CA ASN A 360 7.15 11.30 -13.62
C ASN A 360 5.65 10.95 -13.50
N VAL A 361 5.34 9.66 -13.32
CA VAL A 361 3.95 9.17 -13.25
C VAL A 361 3.22 9.71 -12.03
N ARG A 362 3.92 9.93 -10.91
CA ARG A 362 3.31 10.51 -9.70
C ARG A 362 2.84 11.94 -9.92
N GLU A 363 3.63 12.74 -10.65
CA GLU A 363 3.22 14.11 -11.03
C GLU A 363 2.03 14.09 -11.99
N LEU A 364 2.05 13.19 -12.97
CA LEU A 364 0.94 13.02 -13.91
C LEU A 364 -0.34 12.61 -13.19
N GLU A 365 -0.28 11.61 -12.31
CA GLU A 365 -1.39 11.14 -11.50
C GLU A 365 -2.02 12.29 -10.68
N ASN A 366 -1.19 13.02 -9.91
CA ASN A 366 -1.64 14.15 -9.11
C ASN A 366 -2.27 15.26 -9.98
N THR A 367 -1.73 15.51 -11.19
CA THR A 367 -2.25 16.48 -12.12
C THR A 367 -3.65 16.11 -12.60
N ILE A 368 -3.87 14.84 -12.96
CA ILE A 368 -5.18 14.36 -13.40
C ILE A 368 -6.18 14.33 -12.24
N GLU A 369 -5.76 13.87 -11.06
CA GLU A 369 -6.58 13.89 -9.85
C GLU A 369 -7.08 15.31 -9.54
N TYR A 370 -6.19 16.29 -9.53
CA TYR A 370 -6.50 17.69 -9.30
C TYR A 370 -7.47 18.23 -10.36
N ALA A 371 -7.20 17.93 -11.63
CA ALA A 371 -8.05 18.39 -12.74
C ALA A 371 -9.47 17.82 -12.65
N VAL A 372 -9.62 16.53 -12.33
CA VAL A 372 -10.92 15.88 -12.11
C VAL A 372 -11.64 16.48 -10.89
N ALA A 373 -10.91 16.75 -9.81
CA ALA A 373 -11.49 17.32 -8.60
C ALA A 373 -12.12 18.70 -8.85
N LEU A 374 -11.45 19.55 -9.63
CA LEU A 374 -11.89 20.96 -9.87
C LEU A 374 -12.82 21.14 -11.05
N THR A 375 -12.79 20.26 -12.05
CA THR A 375 -13.66 20.42 -13.22
C THR A 375 -15.13 20.31 -12.83
N GLN A 376 -15.94 21.18 -13.45
CA GLN A 376 -17.41 21.14 -13.39
C GLN A 376 -18.01 20.61 -14.70
N ASN A 377 -17.18 20.42 -15.74
CA ASN A 377 -17.54 19.97 -17.06
C ASN A 377 -17.25 18.48 -17.23
N ASP A 378 -17.78 17.89 -18.31
CA ASP A 378 -17.51 16.50 -18.69
C ASP A 378 -16.15 16.32 -19.41
N THR A 379 -15.39 17.41 -19.63
CA THR A 379 -14.08 17.41 -20.27
C THR A 379 -13.07 18.25 -19.46
N LEU A 380 -11.83 17.79 -19.39
CA LEU A 380 -10.72 18.52 -18.77
C LEU A 380 -10.17 19.56 -19.76
N THR A 381 -10.12 20.81 -19.33
CA THR A 381 -9.53 21.92 -20.11
C THR A 381 -8.06 22.13 -19.72
N GLU A 382 -7.35 22.91 -20.56
CA GLU A 382 -5.94 23.25 -20.33
C GLU A 382 -5.69 24.03 -19.05
N ASP A 383 -6.69 24.73 -18.51
CA ASP A 383 -6.57 25.56 -17.33
C ASP A 383 -6.32 24.72 -16.05
N PHE A 384 -6.88 23.50 -15.99
CA PHE A 384 -6.71 22.60 -14.86
C PHE A 384 -5.49 21.68 -14.98
N VAL A 385 -5.01 21.45 -16.21
CA VAL A 385 -3.96 20.50 -16.54
C VAL A 385 -2.61 21.12 -16.22
N LEU A 386 -2.11 21.70 -15.40
CA LEU A 386 -0.77 22.15 -14.98
C LEU A 386 -0.81 23.16 -13.83
N GLN A 387 -2.00 23.53 -13.37
CA GLN A 387 -2.13 24.31 -12.13
C GLN A 387 -1.76 23.50 -10.87
N ALA A 388 -1.69 22.17 -10.96
CA ALA A 388 -1.20 21.31 -9.87
C ALA A 388 0.25 21.64 -9.42
N LYS A 389 1.06 22.28 -10.27
CA LYS A 389 2.37 22.82 -9.89
C LYS A 389 2.28 24.04 -8.97
N SER A 390 1.17 24.79 -9.01
CA SER A 390 0.95 25.93 -8.12
C SER A 390 0.33 25.56 -6.78
N GLY A 391 -0.16 24.33 -6.60
CA GLY A 391 -0.90 23.90 -5.41
C GLY A 391 -0.25 22.80 -4.56
N GLY A 392 0.89 22.25 -4.99
CA GLY A 392 1.70 21.30 -4.19
C GLY A 392 2.83 21.95 -3.40
N GLY A 393 3.07 23.24 -3.63
CA GLY A 393 3.62 24.13 -2.63
C GLY A 393 2.42 24.65 -1.85
N ALA A 394 2.50 24.79 -0.54
CA ALA A 394 1.77 25.84 0.16
C ALA A 394 1.71 27.04 -0.78
N PRO A 395 0.56 27.78 -0.88
CA PRO A 395 0.43 28.86 -1.85
C PRO A 395 1.77 29.57 -1.84
N GLU A 396 2.40 29.70 -3.01
CA GLU A 396 3.47 30.65 -3.18
C GLU A 396 2.89 31.98 -2.71
N ARG A 397 2.92 32.17 -1.41
CA ARG A 397 2.97 33.48 -0.85
C ARG A 397 4.17 34.09 -1.51
N GLY A 398 3.89 34.80 -2.61
CA GLY A 398 4.82 35.69 -3.22
C GLY A 398 6.28 35.22 -3.08
N GLN A 399 6.75 34.33 -3.98
CA GLN A 399 8.10 34.41 -4.48
C GLN A 399 8.21 35.64 -5.43
N ASN A 400 7.62 36.72 -5.00
CA ASN A 400 8.23 38.00 -5.14
C ASN A 400 8.99 38.20 -3.85
N VAL A 401 10.30 38.30 -3.99
CA VAL A 401 11.26 38.62 -2.95
C VAL A 401 11.54 37.39 -2.05
N VAL A 402 12.57 36.67 -2.34
CA VAL A 402 13.94 37.18 -2.16
C VAL A 402 14.77 36.67 -3.34
N GLN A 403 14.74 37.31 -4.50
CA GLN A 403 16.00 37.63 -5.10
C GLN A 403 16.64 38.60 -4.10
N GLU A 404 17.19 38.04 -3.04
CA GLU A 404 18.30 38.68 -2.39
C GLU A 404 19.26 39.03 -3.49
N ARG A 405 19.38 40.31 -3.76
CA ARG A 405 20.64 40.85 -4.21
C ARG A 405 21.63 40.37 -3.16
N VAL A 406 22.30 39.27 -3.50
CA VAL A 406 23.61 38.98 -2.93
C VAL A 406 24.43 40.15 -3.41
N ASP A 407 24.49 41.20 -2.57
CA ASP A 407 25.53 42.17 -2.67
C ASP A 407 26.81 41.34 -2.57
N GLU A 408 27.59 41.35 -3.64
CA GLU A 408 28.95 40.80 -3.70
C GLU A 408 29.89 41.59 -2.77
N SER A 409 29.59 41.58 -1.49
CA SER A 409 30.52 42.11 -0.47
C SER A 409 30.19 41.45 0.88
N GLY A 410 30.86 40.33 1.16
CA GLY A 410 31.20 39.86 2.49
C GLY A 410 30.04 39.33 3.35
N GLY A 411 29.87 38.00 3.33
CA GLY A 411 28.89 37.21 4.06
C GLY A 411 28.72 37.53 5.54
N GLY A 412 27.46 37.69 5.93
CA GLY A 412 27.00 37.68 7.30
C GLY A 412 25.47 37.69 7.31
N LEU A 413 24.84 36.68 7.93
CA LEU A 413 23.40 36.70 8.23
C LEU A 413 23.09 38.01 8.97
N ARG A 414 22.05 38.74 8.49
CA ARG A 414 21.56 39.96 9.20
C ARG A 414 21.13 39.58 10.62
N PRO A 415 21.35 40.43 11.61
CA PRO A 415 20.84 40.22 12.95
C PRO A 415 19.33 39.94 12.93
N LEU A 416 18.87 39.01 13.74
CA LEU A 416 17.46 38.56 13.77
C LEU A 416 16.49 39.74 13.99
N LYS A 417 16.90 40.76 14.72
CA LYS A 417 16.13 41.98 14.97
C LYS A 417 15.86 42.74 13.67
N ASP A 418 16.89 42.93 12.85
CA ASP A 418 16.79 43.71 11.60
C ASP A 418 15.99 42.97 10.55
N ALA A 419 16.14 41.64 10.49
CA ALA A 419 15.33 40.77 9.61
C ALA A 419 13.84 40.80 10.00
N ARG A 420 13.55 40.78 11.30
CA ARG A 420 12.19 40.87 11.82
C ARG A 420 11.55 42.23 11.55
N ASP A 421 12.29 43.31 11.78
CA ASP A 421 11.80 44.69 11.57
C ASP A 421 11.55 44.95 10.07
N ALA A 422 12.38 44.44 9.18
CA ALA A 422 12.14 44.48 7.73
C ALA A 422 10.85 43.74 7.34
N PHE A 423 10.66 42.51 7.82
CA PHE A 423 9.44 41.73 7.58
C PHE A 423 8.17 42.42 8.13
N GLU A 424 8.21 42.93 9.35
CA GLU A 424 7.09 43.67 9.96
C GLU A 424 6.70 44.86 9.08
N ARG A 425 7.67 45.61 8.58
CA ARG A 425 7.46 46.80 7.73
C ARG A 425 6.79 46.43 6.41
N ASP A 426 7.30 45.40 5.68
CA ASP A 426 6.77 44.99 4.43
C ASP A 426 5.32 44.45 4.57
N TYR A 427 5.05 43.70 5.62
CA TYR A 427 3.71 43.22 5.93
C TYR A 427 2.72 44.39 6.19
N LEU A 428 3.12 45.41 6.94
CA LEU A 428 2.28 46.59 7.18
C LEU A 428 1.96 47.36 5.90
N ILE A 429 2.92 47.51 4.99
CA ILE A 429 2.75 48.13 3.67
C ILE A 429 1.71 47.33 2.83
N GLN A 430 1.83 46.02 2.78
CA GLN A 430 0.88 45.19 2.08
C GLN A 430 -0.56 45.31 2.60
N VAL A 431 -0.72 45.24 3.92
CA VAL A 431 -2.04 45.34 4.56
C VAL A 431 -2.67 46.73 4.35
N LEU A 432 -1.86 47.82 4.43
CA LEU A 432 -2.35 49.16 4.14
C LEU A 432 -2.72 49.34 2.67
N SER A 433 -1.97 48.76 1.75
CA SER A 433 -2.27 48.79 0.32
C SER A 433 -3.58 48.06 0.00
N MET A 434 -3.78 46.88 0.58
CA MET A 434 -5.03 46.09 0.42
C MET A 434 -6.26 46.78 0.99
N THR A 435 -6.09 47.57 2.06
CA THR A 435 -7.18 48.25 2.77
C THR A 435 -7.32 49.73 2.40
N GLU A 436 -6.63 50.16 1.34
CA GLU A 436 -6.64 51.54 0.83
C GLU A 436 -6.39 52.59 1.96
N GLY A 437 -5.50 52.25 2.86
CA GLY A 437 -5.15 53.13 4.02
C GLY A 437 -6.20 53.16 5.15
N ASN A 438 -7.17 52.26 5.14
CA ASN A 438 -8.17 52.17 6.25
C ASN A 438 -7.60 51.39 7.42
N VAL A 439 -7.08 52.09 8.42
CA VAL A 439 -6.39 51.56 9.59
C VAL A 439 -7.28 50.61 10.42
N SER A 440 -8.58 50.83 10.48
CA SER A 440 -9.49 49.96 11.23
C SER A 440 -9.68 48.60 10.55
N GLN A 441 -9.76 48.56 9.21
CA GLN A 441 -9.77 47.32 8.43
C GLN A 441 -8.40 46.64 8.42
N ALA A 442 -7.32 47.42 8.29
CA ALA A 442 -5.97 46.93 8.34
C ALA A 442 -5.64 46.21 9.65
N ALA A 443 -6.01 46.80 10.78
CA ALA A 443 -5.84 46.18 12.09
C ALA A 443 -6.61 44.86 12.21
N LYS A 444 -7.86 44.80 11.70
CA LYS A 444 -8.68 43.58 11.68
C LYS A 444 -8.06 42.47 10.81
N VAL A 445 -7.54 42.81 9.64
CA VAL A 445 -6.84 41.87 8.74
C VAL A 445 -5.55 41.37 9.39
N ALA A 446 -4.81 42.24 10.09
CA ALA A 446 -3.60 41.88 10.79
C ALA A 446 -3.84 41.13 12.12
N GLY A 447 -5.08 40.89 12.53
CA GLY A 447 -5.41 40.24 13.80
C GLY A 447 -4.95 41.02 15.04
N LYS A 448 -4.87 42.37 14.96
CA LYS A 448 -4.40 43.25 16.01
C LYS A 448 -5.49 44.24 16.44
N TYR A 449 -5.39 44.74 17.68
CA TYR A 449 -6.19 45.90 18.09
C TYR A 449 -5.74 47.15 17.36
N ARG A 450 -6.68 48.06 17.13
CA ARG A 450 -6.41 49.30 16.38
C ARG A 450 -5.30 50.16 17.01
N ALA A 451 -5.20 50.17 18.33
CA ALA A 451 -4.14 50.91 19.05
C ALA A 451 -2.77 50.28 18.76
N ASP A 452 -2.63 48.96 18.90
CA ASP A 452 -1.38 48.24 18.67
C ASP A 452 -0.93 48.36 17.21
N PHE A 453 -1.87 48.43 16.27
CA PHE A 453 -1.57 48.61 14.85
C PHE A 453 -1.02 50.03 14.57
N TYR A 454 -1.55 51.04 15.25
CA TYR A 454 -0.99 52.41 15.19
C TYR A 454 0.42 52.49 15.74
N ASP A 455 0.72 51.79 16.82
CA ASP A 455 2.06 51.74 17.40
C ASP A 455 3.07 51.08 16.45
N LEU A 456 2.62 50.00 15.75
CA LEU A 456 3.45 49.39 14.70
C LEU A 456 3.70 50.33 13.53
N LEU A 457 2.70 51.08 13.07
CA LEU A 457 2.86 52.06 11.99
C LEU A 457 3.84 53.14 12.41
N LYS A 458 3.76 53.63 13.64
CA LYS A 458 4.68 54.65 14.20
C LYS A 458 6.10 54.08 14.34
N LYS A 459 6.24 52.84 14.78
CA LYS A 459 7.55 52.15 14.90
C LYS A 459 8.27 52.09 13.54
N HIS A 460 7.54 51.87 12.44
CA HIS A 460 8.10 51.69 11.09
C HIS A 460 7.99 52.95 10.21
N ASP A 461 7.63 54.11 10.81
CA ASP A 461 7.45 55.41 10.13
C ASP A 461 6.52 55.33 8.89
N LEU A 462 5.41 54.60 9.00
CA LEU A 462 4.43 54.41 7.93
C LEU A 462 3.19 55.30 8.19
N LYS A 463 2.78 56.06 7.15
CA LYS A 463 1.62 56.96 7.25
C LYS A 463 0.47 56.39 6.42
N ALA A 464 -0.60 55.98 7.08
CA ALA A 464 -1.76 55.34 6.45
C ALA A 464 -2.43 56.20 5.35
N HIS A 465 -2.28 57.54 5.38
CA HIS A 465 -2.86 58.43 4.37
C HIS A 465 -2.16 58.35 3.00
N GLU A 466 -0.92 57.88 2.94
CA GLU A 466 -0.14 57.71 1.71
C GLU A 466 -0.68 56.55 0.84
N PHE A 467 -1.45 55.66 1.44
CA PHE A 467 -2.06 54.50 0.77
C PHE A 467 -3.52 54.73 0.36
N LYS A 468 -4.08 55.96 0.51
CA LYS A 468 -5.44 56.28 0.06
C LYS A 468 -5.45 56.60 -1.43
N LYS A 469 -6.31 55.95 -2.21
CA LYS A 469 -6.58 56.35 -3.59
C LYS A 469 -7.12 57.79 -3.65
N PRO A 470 -6.63 58.66 -4.52
CA PRO A 470 -7.22 59.99 -4.71
C PRO A 470 -8.67 59.83 -5.14
N LYS A 471 -9.62 60.53 -4.45
CA LYS A 471 -11.00 60.59 -4.87
C LYS A 471 -11.02 61.22 -6.28
N ALA A 472 -11.51 60.48 -7.28
CA ALA A 472 -11.81 61.00 -8.58
C ALA A 472 -12.82 62.18 -8.42
N GLY A 473 -12.36 63.38 -8.73
CA GLY A 473 -13.20 64.57 -8.73
C GLY A 473 -14.28 64.43 -9.80
N LEU A 474 -15.52 64.66 -9.44
CA LEU A 474 -16.62 64.86 -10.37
C LEU A 474 -16.32 66.18 -11.14
N PRO A 475 -16.43 66.16 -12.49
CA PRO A 475 -16.40 67.41 -13.24
C PRO A 475 -17.72 68.16 -13.01
N ASN A 476 -17.62 69.46 -12.79
CA ASN A 476 -18.73 70.41 -12.83
C ASN A 476 -19.42 70.45 -14.19
#